data_7703ab108f7e4e2ac91ace1d613f548f
#
_entry.id   7703ab108f7e4e2ac91ace1d613f548f
#
_cell.length_a   1.000
_cell.length_b   1.000
_cell.length_c   1.000
_cell.angle_alpha   90.00
_cell.angle_beta   90.00
_cell.angle_gamma   90.00
#
_symmetry.space_group_name_H-M   'P 1'
#
loop_
_entity.id
_entity.type
_entity.pdbx_description
1 polymer ?
#
loop_
_entity_poly.entity_id
_entity_poly.type
_entity_poly.pdbx_seq_one_letter_code
_entity_poly.pdbx_strand_id
1 'polypeptide(L)'
;MNDPPKPSLLERLSTMLLREPEDRDQLVGLLHSAFERRLLDAEALSMIEGVLQVSETQVRDVMIPRSQMDMIDVADSPDKFIPYVIETSHSRFPVFEDNRDNVIGILLAKDLLRFYAEEEFNVREMLRPAVFVPEAKRLNVLLKEFRANRNHIAIVVDEYGGVAGLITIEDVIEQIVGDIEDEYDFDETEDNILVDRSGRYRVKAITEIADFNSHFDSKFSDEDYDTVGGLVVGRFGRLPKRGESIAIDGFNFQVLRADSRKVHSLLVERPKAKEPK
;
A
#
# COMPACT_ATOMS: atom_id res chain seq x y z
N MET A 1 -27.16 -32.90 41.68
CA MET A 1 -27.09 -32.38 40.29
C MET A 1 -28.15 -31.28 40.20
N ASN A 2 -27.72 -30.01 40.33
CA ASN A 2 -28.64 -28.87 40.19
C ASN A 2 -28.61 -28.43 38.74
N ASP A 3 -29.73 -28.57 38.04
CA ASP A 3 -29.93 -27.98 36.73
C ASP A 3 -29.79 -26.45 36.82
N PRO A 4 -29.10 -25.81 35.88
CA PRO A 4 -29.01 -24.36 35.86
C PRO A 4 -30.41 -23.74 35.68
N PRO A 5 -30.72 -22.62 36.36
CA PRO A 5 -32.04 -22.00 36.28
C PRO A 5 -32.34 -21.59 34.85
N LYS A 6 -33.54 -21.95 34.36
CA LYS A 6 -34.01 -21.56 33.03
C LYS A 6 -34.07 -20.03 32.95
N PRO A 7 -33.50 -19.41 31.89
CA PRO A 7 -33.47 -17.96 31.74
C PRO A 7 -34.90 -17.40 31.76
N SER A 8 -35.09 -16.29 32.48
CA SER A 8 -36.38 -15.62 32.61
C SER A 8 -36.86 -15.08 31.26
N LEU A 9 -38.19 -14.88 31.12
CA LEU A 9 -38.77 -14.28 29.91
C LEU A 9 -38.14 -12.90 29.58
N LEU A 10 -37.74 -12.13 30.60
CA LEU A 10 -37.04 -10.86 30.45
C LEU A 10 -35.61 -11.04 29.93
N GLU A 11 -34.87 -12.05 30.36
CA GLU A 11 -33.56 -12.40 29.83
C GLU A 11 -33.63 -12.91 28.38
N ARG A 12 -34.67 -13.70 28.04
CA ARG A 12 -34.93 -14.10 26.65
C ARG A 12 -35.31 -12.94 25.75
N LEU A 13 -36.07 -11.95 26.24
CA LEU A 13 -36.39 -10.72 25.54
C LEU A 13 -35.17 -9.79 25.45
N SER A 14 -34.31 -9.69 26.45
CA SER A 14 -33.10 -8.89 26.42
C SER A 14 -32.03 -9.48 25.47
N THR A 15 -31.89 -10.82 25.43
CA THR A 15 -31.01 -11.50 24.45
C THR A 15 -31.57 -11.42 23.03
N MET A 16 -32.89 -11.31 22.86
CA MET A 16 -33.52 -11.11 21.57
C MET A 16 -33.44 -9.64 21.08
N LEU A 17 -33.32 -8.69 22.01
CA LEU A 17 -33.10 -7.26 21.73
C LEU A 17 -31.62 -6.90 21.57
N LEU A 18 -30.72 -7.62 22.25
CA LEU A 18 -29.26 -7.58 22.04
C LEU A 18 -28.91 -8.67 21.01
N ARG A 19 -29.13 -8.42 19.73
CA ARG A 19 -28.60 -9.28 18.68
C ARG A 19 -27.08 -9.26 18.77
N GLU A 20 -26.51 -10.24 19.45
CA GLU A 20 -25.09 -10.53 19.32
C GLU A 20 -24.80 -10.92 17.87
N PRO A 21 -23.74 -10.38 17.25
CA PRO A 21 -23.41 -10.73 15.87
C PRO A 21 -23.03 -12.23 15.81
N GLU A 22 -23.71 -12.97 14.95
CA GLU A 22 -23.46 -14.40 14.75
C GLU A 22 -22.42 -14.67 13.67
N ASP A 23 -22.15 -13.66 12.82
CA ASP A 23 -21.22 -13.72 11.74
C ASP A 23 -20.47 -12.38 11.56
N ARG A 24 -19.50 -12.38 10.64
CA ARG A 24 -18.65 -11.22 10.37
C ARG A 24 -19.44 -10.07 9.75
N ASP A 25 -20.37 -10.36 8.87
CA ASP A 25 -21.14 -9.32 8.17
C ASP A 25 -22.02 -8.56 9.16
N GLN A 26 -22.61 -9.26 10.15
CA GLN A 26 -23.34 -8.63 11.24
C GLN A 26 -22.42 -7.81 12.15
N LEU A 27 -21.18 -8.28 12.40
CA LEU A 27 -20.19 -7.51 13.17
C LEU A 27 -19.84 -6.20 12.43
N VAL A 28 -19.57 -6.27 11.13
CA VAL A 28 -19.29 -5.09 10.30
C VAL A 28 -20.51 -4.15 10.31
N GLY A 29 -21.72 -4.67 10.19
CA GLY A 29 -22.96 -3.86 10.29
C GLY A 29 -23.10 -3.13 11.64
N LEU A 30 -22.69 -3.75 12.75
CA LEU A 30 -22.66 -3.09 14.06
C LEU A 30 -21.61 -1.98 14.14
N LEU A 31 -20.44 -2.16 13.52
CA LEU A 31 -19.40 -1.15 13.46
C LEU A 31 -19.88 0.07 12.65
N HIS A 32 -20.52 -0.14 11.51
CA HIS A 32 -21.14 0.95 10.74
C HIS A 32 -22.23 1.68 11.52
N SER A 33 -23.10 0.96 12.24
CA SER A 33 -24.09 1.59 13.11
C SER A 33 -23.45 2.41 14.24
N ALA A 34 -22.32 1.95 14.78
CA ALA A 34 -21.58 2.71 15.77
C ALA A 34 -20.97 4.00 15.18
N PHE A 35 -20.47 3.94 13.96
CA PHE A 35 -19.97 5.10 13.21
C PHE A 35 -21.09 6.12 12.95
N GLU A 36 -22.26 5.69 12.43
CA GLU A 36 -23.43 6.58 12.21
C GLU A 36 -23.88 7.29 13.49
N ARG A 37 -23.73 6.61 14.64
CA ARG A 37 -24.04 7.15 15.96
C ARG A 37 -22.91 7.98 16.57
N ARG A 38 -21.81 8.22 15.83
CA ARG A 38 -20.61 8.95 16.24
C ARG A 38 -19.91 8.36 17.48
N LEU A 39 -19.96 7.05 17.64
CA LEU A 39 -19.21 6.30 18.67
C LEU A 39 -17.82 5.88 18.17
N LEU A 40 -17.63 5.86 16.86
CA LEU A 40 -16.37 5.66 16.15
C LEU A 40 -16.20 6.80 15.14
N ASP A 41 -14.98 7.23 14.91
CA ASP A 41 -14.64 8.06 13.75
C ASP A 41 -14.36 7.20 12.52
N ALA A 42 -14.18 7.83 11.36
CA ALA A 42 -13.98 7.14 10.10
C ALA A 42 -12.66 6.34 10.07
N GLU A 43 -11.61 6.90 10.68
CA GLU A 43 -10.29 6.28 10.75
C GLU A 43 -10.33 5.01 11.61
N ALA A 44 -10.93 5.08 12.81
CA ALA A 44 -11.07 3.91 13.67
C ALA A 44 -11.92 2.81 13.01
N LEU A 45 -13.00 3.16 12.30
CA LEU A 45 -13.80 2.20 11.54
C LEU A 45 -12.95 1.51 10.47
N SER A 46 -12.23 2.30 9.66
CA SER A 46 -11.36 1.80 8.58
C SER A 46 -10.28 0.86 9.11
N MET A 47 -9.60 1.21 10.22
CA MET A 47 -8.59 0.36 10.85
C MET A 47 -9.18 -0.98 11.34
N ILE A 48 -10.37 -0.95 11.97
CA ILE A 48 -11.03 -2.18 12.43
C ILE A 48 -11.38 -3.08 11.23
N GLU A 49 -11.90 -2.51 10.16
CA GLU A 49 -12.18 -3.24 8.92
C GLU A 49 -10.91 -3.83 8.31
N GLY A 50 -9.80 -3.06 8.29
CA GLY A 50 -8.48 -3.51 7.87
C GLY A 50 -7.99 -4.72 8.68
N VAL A 51 -8.10 -4.69 10.01
CA VAL A 51 -7.75 -5.83 10.89
C VAL A 51 -8.56 -7.08 10.53
N LEU A 52 -9.85 -6.92 10.28
CA LEU A 52 -10.70 -8.03 9.86
C LEU A 52 -10.27 -8.55 8.48
N GLN A 53 -9.96 -7.66 7.54
CA GLN A 53 -9.55 -8.00 6.17
C GLN A 53 -8.23 -8.78 6.12
N VAL A 54 -7.20 -8.33 6.87
CA VAL A 54 -5.87 -8.97 6.93
C VAL A 54 -5.94 -10.45 7.36
N SER A 55 -6.97 -10.85 8.11
CA SER A 55 -7.16 -12.25 8.50
C SER A 55 -7.54 -13.17 7.32
N GLU A 56 -8.06 -12.62 6.23
CA GLU A 56 -8.51 -13.36 5.05
C GLU A 56 -7.59 -13.18 3.84
N THR A 57 -6.86 -12.07 3.80
CA THR A 57 -5.94 -11.72 2.71
C THR A 57 -4.71 -12.63 2.70
N GLN A 58 -4.28 -13.04 1.51
CA GLN A 58 -3.06 -13.84 1.32
C GLN A 58 -1.89 -12.96 0.91
N VAL A 59 -0.67 -13.45 1.12
CA VAL A 59 0.57 -12.76 0.76
C VAL A 59 0.59 -12.36 -0.71
N ARG A 60 0.14 -13.25 -1.62
CA ARG A 60 0.09 -12.98 -3.07
C ARG A 60 -0.79 -11.81 -3.48
N ASP A 61 -1.76 -11.44 -2.63
CA ASP A 61 -2.70 -10.36 -2.93
C ASP A 61 -2.08 -8.97 -2.69
N VAL A 62 -0.98 -8.93 -1.90
CA VAL A 62 -0.35 -7.69 -1.41
C VAL A 62 1.13 -7.59 -1.79
N MET A 63 1.81 -8.72 -2.03
CA MET A 63 3.25 -8.75 -2.32
C MET A 63 3.65 -7.86 -3.50
N ILE A 64 4.86 -7.36 -3.47
CA ILE A 64 5.53 -6.79 -4.64
C ILE A 64 5.90 -7.96 -5.57
N PRO A 65 5.36 -8.01 -6.78
CA PRO A 65 5.61 -9.14 -7.69
C PRO A 65 7.06 -9.15 -8.17
N ARG A 66 7.57 -10.32 -8.53
CA ARG A 66 8.96 -10.57 -8.98
C ARG A 66 9.46 -9.56 -10.03
N SER A 67 8.60 -9.17 -10.96
CA SER A 67 8.96 -8.22 -12.02
C SER A 67 9.25 -6.80 -11.53
N GLN A 68 8.78 -6.46 -10.33
CA GLN A 68 8.92 -5.15 -9.71
C GLN A 68 9.90 -5.16 -8.53
N MET A 69 10.54 -6.29 -8.25
CA MET A 69 11.51 -6.39 -7.16
C MET A 69 12.82 -5.68 -7.53
N ASP A 70 13.25 -4.78 -6.68
CA ASP A 70 14.60 -4.22 -6.69
C ASP A 70 15.55 -5.18 -5.99
N MET A 71 16.50 -5.72 -6.75
CA MET A 71 17.43 -6.76 -6.31
C MET A 71 18.86 -6.43 -6.73
N ILE A 72 19.82 -6.91 -5.98
CA ILE A 72 21.25 -6.73 -6.26
C ILE A 72 21.84 -8.06 -6.69
N ASP A 73 22.61 -8.07 -7.80
CA ASP A 73 23.44 -9.20 -8.18
C ASP A 73 24.73 -9.16 -7.34
N VAL A 74 25.03 -10.25 -6.65
CA VAL A 74 26.26 -10.35 -5.82
C VAL A 74 27.54 -10.26 -6.65
N ALA A 75 27.48 -10.55 -7.94
CA ALA A 75 28.59 -10.42 -8.87
C ALA A 75 28.88 -8.97 -9.31
N ASP A 76 27.93 -8.05 -9.09
CA ASP A 76 28.12 -6.64 -9.40
C ASP A 76 29.07 -5.96 -8.40
N SER A 77 29.91 -5.06 -8.92
CA SER A 77 30.77 -4.24 -8.06
C SER A 77 29.95 -3.20 -7.27
N PRO A 78 30.43 -2.78 -6.08
CA PRO A 78 29.78 -1.72 -5.30
C PRO A 78 29.53 -0.44 -6.09
N ASP A 79 30.47 -0.02 -6.93
CA ASP A 79 30.35 1.17 -7.75
C ASP A 79 29.15 1.10 -8.74
N LYS A 80 28.71 -0.10 -9.10
CA LYS A 80 27.58 -0.30 -10.00
C LYS A 80 26.24 -0.27 -9.26
N PHE A 81 26.14 -0.93 -8.10
CA PHE A 81 24.84 -1.05 -7.42
C PHE A 81 24.59 0.05 -6.36
N ILE A 82 25.63 0.72 -5.81
CA ILE A 82 25.42 1.80 -4.84
C ILE A 82 24.58 2.95 -5.43
N PRO A 83 24.84 3.45 -6.65
CA PRO A 83 23.98 4.48 -7.26
C PRO A 83 22.53 4.03 -7.38
N TYR A 84 22.28 2.78 -7.74
CA TYR A 84 20.94 2.18 -7.83
C TYR A 84 20.24 2.12 -6.47
N VAL A 85 20.96 1.72 -5.40
CA VAL A 85 20.42 1.73 -4.04
C VAL A 85 20.03 3.13 -3.59
N ILE A 86 20.83 4.14 -3.96
CA ILE A 86 20.53 5.55 -3.65
C ILE A 86 19.29 6.02 -4.41
N GLU A 87 19.19 5.70 -5.70
CA GLU A 87 18.07 6.10 -6.55
C GLU A 87 16.74 5.49 -6.08
N THR A 88 16.74 4.19 -5.77
CA THR A 88 15.52 3.48 -5.32
C THR A 88 15.15 3.78 -3.88
N SER A 89 16.09 4.26 -3.05
CA SER A 89 15.90 4.67 -1.65
C SER A 89 15.30 3.61 -0.72
N HIS A 90 15.38 2.34 -1.08
CA HIS A 90 14.92 1.25 -0.21
C HIS A 90 15.92 0.96 0.91
N SER A 91 15.41 0.52 2.05
CA SER A 91 16.26 0.16 3.21
C SER A 91 16.85 -1.24 3.12
N ARG A 92 16.25 -2.15 2.35
CA ARG A 92 16.61 -3.57 2.28
C ARG A 92 16.49 -4.08 0.85
N PHE A 93 17.53 -4.78 0.41
CA PHE A 93 17.62 -5.33 -0.94
C PHE A 93 17.84 -6.85 -0.88
N PRO A 94 17.01 -7.65 -1.50
CA PRO A 94 17.34 -9.05 -1.78
C PRO A 94 18.59 -9.11 -2.67
N VAL A 95 19.51 -9.98 -2.32
CA VAL A 95 20.73 -10.23 -3.09
C VAL A 95 20.64 -11.63 -3.67
N PHE A 96 20.85 -11.74 -4.98
CA PHE A 96 20.82 -13.01 -5.68
C PHE A 96 22.18 -13.37 -6.29
N GLU A 97 22.36 -14.63 -6.61
CA GLU A 97 23.54 -15.20 -7.28
C GLU A 97 23.10 -16.02 -8.47
N ASP A 98 23.71 -15.80 -9.63
CA ASP A 98 23.49 -16.44 -10.91
C ASP A 98 22.11 -16.14 -11.52
N ASN A 99 21.02 -16.35 -10.79
CA ASN A 99 19.68 -16.05 -11.24
C ASN A 99 18.82 -15.49 -10.11
N ARG A 100 17.74 -14.78 -10.46
CA ARG A 100 16.86 -14.09 -9.50
C ARG A 100 16.03 -15.03 -8.60
N ASP A 101 16.04 -16.34 -8.86
CA ASP A 101 15.43 -17.33 -7.96
C ASP A 101 16.37 -17.76 -6.84
N ASN A 102 17.67 -17.57 -7.03
CA ASN A 102 18.68 -17.92 -6.04
C ASN A 102 19.00 -16.72 -5.14
N VAL A 103 18.07 -16.37 -4.25
CA VAL A 103 18.28 -15.30 -3.27
C VAL A 103 19.14 -15.81 -2.14
N ILE A 104 20.37 -15.27 -2.02
CA ILE A 104 21.38 -15.67 -1.03
C ILE A 104 21.32 -14.89 0.27
N GLY A 105 20.58 -13.79 0.33
CA GLY A 105 20.42 -12.99 1.54
C GLY A 105 19.81 -11.63 1.30
N ILE A 106 19.74 -10.83 2.36
CA ILE A 106 19.23 -9.46 2.37
C ILE A 106 20.36 -8.51 2.75
N LEU A 107 20.64 -7.52 1.90
CA LEU A 107 21.55 -6.41 2.17
C LEU A 107 20.78 -5.24 2.76
N LEU A 108 21.30 -4.66 3.84
CA LEU A 108 20.76 -3.41 4.38
C LEU A 108 21.49 -2.22 3.73
N ALA A 109 20.75 -1.28 3.17
CA ALA A 109 21.33 -0.08 2.54
C ALA A 109 22.31 0.69 3.47
N LYS A 110 22.00 0.76 4.77
CA LYS A 110 22.87 1.39 5.76
C LYS A 110 24.24 0.70 5.93
N ASP A 111 24.31 -0.61 5.67
CA ASP A 111 25.56 -1.35 5.81
C ASP A 111 26.56 -1.00 4.68
N LEU A 112 26.07 -0.39 3.57
CA LEU A 112 26.92 0.14 2.50
C LEU A 112 27.78 1.32 2.93
N LEU A 113 27.50 2.00 4.04
CA LEU A 113 28.37 3.03 4.60
C LEU A 113 29.76 2.47 4.95
N ARG A 114 29.86 1.17 5.21
CA ARG A 114 31.14 0.49 5.48
C ARG A 114 32.04 0.48 4.24
N PHE A 115 31.50 0.52 3.03
CA PHE A 115 32.29 0.62 1.78
C PHE A 115 33.22 1.82 1.76
N TYR A 116 32.84 2.93 2.38
CA TYR A 116 33.66 4.12 2.45
C TYR A 116 34.61 4.15 3.67
N ALA A 117 34.43 3.23 4.61
CA ALA A 117 35.17 3.21 5.87
C ALA A 117 36.20 2.06 5.95
N GLU A 118 36.10 1.04 5.15
CA GLU A 118 36.90 -0.18 5.20
C GLU A 118 37.70 -0.35 3.91
N GLU A 119 38.96 -0.85 4.05
CA GLU A 119 39.82 -1.10 2.88
C GLU A 119 39.39 -2.32 2.06
N GLU A 120 38.73 -3.30 2.70
CA GLU A 120 38.16 -4.49 2.08
C GLU A 120 36.66 -4.53 2.30
N PHE A 121 35.88 -4.48 1.22
CA PHE A 121 34.43 -4.52 1.24
C PHE A 121 33.93 -5.81 0.59
N ASN A 122 33.27 -6.67 1.37
CA ASN A 122 32.70 -7.91 0.88
C ASN A 122 31.19 -7.94 1.16
N VAL A 123 30.37 -7.83 0.11
CA VAL A 123 28.91 -7.84 0.20
C VAL A 123 28.39 -9.10 0.89
N ARG A 124 28.98 -10.28 0.59
CA ARG A 124 28.52 -11.57 1.15
C ARG A 124 28.58 -11.63 2.66
N GLU A 125 29.57 -10.99 3.27
CA GLU A 125 29.76 -10.97 4.73
C GLU A 125 28.73 -10.05 5.43
N MET A 126 28.07 -9.17 4.67
CA MET A 126 27.07 -8.25 5.19
C MET A 126 25.65 -8.79 5.09
N LEU A 127 25.43 -9.86 4.32
CA LEU A 127 24.10 -10.40 4.09
C LEU A 127 23.47 -10.94 5.37
N ARG A 128 22.22 -10.55 5.57
CA ARG A 128 21.35 -11.17 6.57
C ARG A 128 20.64 -12.37 5.93
N PRO A 129 20.33 -13.43 6.69
CA PRO A 129 19.54 -14.55 6.17
C PRO A 129 18.21 -14.06 5.59
N ALA A 130 17.88 -14.51 4.37
CA ALA A 130 16.58 -14.26 3.79
C ALA A 130 15.54 -15.20 4.41
N VAL A 131 14.33 -14.67 4.66
CA VAL A 131 13.18 -15.46 5.10
C VAL A 131 12.30 -15.71 3.89
N PHE A 132 11.91 -16.97 3.69
CA PHE A 132 11.04 -17.38 2.59
C PHE A 132 9.66 -17.74 3.12
N VAL A 133 8.63 -17.26 2.43
CA VAL A 133 7.23 -17.51 2.78
C VAL A 133 6.42 -17.92 1.56
N PRO A 134 5.49 -18.87 1.66
CA PRO A 134 4.64 -19.23 0.55
C PRO A 134 3.63 -18.12 0.24
N GLU A 135 3.32 -17.91 -1.04
CA GLU A 135 2.37 -16.89 -1.50
C GLU A 135 0.94 -17.09 -0.98
N ALA A 136 0.55 -18.32 -0.64
CA ALA A 136 -0.76 -18.64 -0.08
C ALA A 136 -0.88 -18.37 1.43
N LYS A 137 0.22 -17.95 2.11
CA LYS A 137 0.20 -17.65 3.55
C LYS A 137 -0.75 -16.48 3.85
N ARG A 138 -1.48 -16.55 4.97
CA ARG A 138 -2.33 -15.46 5.44
C ARG A 138 -1.50 -14.33 6.03
N LEU A 139 -1.89 -13.07 5.77
CA LEU A 139 -1.17 -11.89 6.24
C LEU A 139 -1.12 -11.77 7.77
N ASN A 140 -2.19 -12.14 8.47
CA ASN A 140 -2.21 -12.12 9.95
C ASN A 140 -1.20 -13.10 10.57
N VAL A 141 -0.93 -14.23 9.90
CA VAL A 141 0.09 -15.20 10.34
C VAL A 141 1.48 -14.63 10.07
N LEU A 142 1.70 -14.08 8.86
CA LEU A 142 2.95 -13.45 8.49
C LEU A 142 3.31 -12.28 9.41
N LEU A 143 2.33 -11.43 9.76
CA LEU A 143 2.55 -10.31 10.69
C LEU A 143 3.04 -10.79 12.07
N LYS A 144 2.48 -11.89 12.57
CA LYS A 144 2.94 -12.50 13.83
C LYS A 144 4.39 -13.00 13.71
N GLU A 145 4.74 -13.64 12.59
CA GLU A 145 6.10 -14.12 12.33
C GLU A 145 7.09 -12.96 12.22
N PHE A 146 6.77 -11.90 11.49
CA PHE A 146 7.60 -10.69 11.41
C PHE A 146 7.90 -10.11 12.79
N ARG A 147 6.86 -9.96 13.62
CA ARG A 147 7.03 -9.43 14.98
C ARG A 147 7.83 -10.35 15.89
N ALA A 148 7.59 -11.66 15.85
CA ALA A 148 8.28 -12.64 16.68
C ALA A 148 9.78 -12.74 16.35
N ASN A 149 10.12 -12.70 15.06
CA ASN A 149 11.48 -12.88 14.56
C ASN A 149 12.21 -11.55 14.30
N ARG A 150 11.54 -10.41 14.48
CA ARG A 150 12.06 -9.06 14.16
C ARG A 150 12.53 -8.92 12.71
N ASN A 151 11.84 -9.61 11.81
CA ASN A 151 12.06 -9.49 10.38
C ASN A 151 11.16 -8.41 9.80
N HIS A 152 11.64 -7.72 8.77
CA HIS A 152 10.91 -6.65 8.10
C HIS A 152 10.65 -6.94 6.62
N ILE A 153 11.25 -8.01 6.08
CA ILE A 153 11.13 -8.40 4.67
C ILE A 153 11.13 -9.92 4.58
N ALA A 154 10.34 -10.45 3.67
CA ALA A 154 10.35 -11.87 3.31
C ALA A 154 10.29 -12.02 1.78
N ILE A 155 10.99 -13.03 1.27
CA ILE A 155 10.92 -13.45 -0.12
C ILE A 155 9.72 -14.40 -0.25
N VAL A 156 8.86 -14.10 -1.20
CA VAL A 156 7.67 -14.92 -1.47
C VAL A 156 8.01 -15.96 -2.52
N VAL A 157 7.62 -17.20 -2.24
CA VAL A 157 7.87 -18.33 -3.16
C VAL A 157 6.56 -18.98 -3.59
N ASP A 158 6.55 -19.44 -4.83
CA ASP A 158 5.47 -20.23 -5.40
C ASP A 158 5.53 -21.72 -4.98
N GLU A 159 4.59 -22.54 -5.47
CA GLU A 159 4.50 -23.98 -5.16
C GLU A 159 5.67 -24.80 -5.71
N TYR A 160 6.43 -24.23 -6.65
CA TYR A 160 7.59 -24.87 -7.28
C TYR A 160 8.91 -24.45 -6.65
N GLY A 161 8.86 -23.53 -5.66
CA GLY A 161 10.02 -22.97 -5.00
C GLY A 161 10.68 -21.82 -5.76
N GLY A 162 10.07 -21.32 -6.83
CA GLY A 162 10.49 -20.12 -7.54
C GLY A 162 10.14 -18.85 -6.78
N VAL A 163 10.94 -17.79 -6.95
CA VAL A 163 10.63 -16.49 -6.35
C VAL A 163 9.46 -15.85 -7.08
N ALA A 164 8.34 -15.69 -6.38
CA ALA A 164 7.12 -15.03 -6.86
C ALA A 164 7.13 -13.51 -6.60
N GLY A 165 7.79 -13.09 -5.51
CA GLY A 165 7.82 -11.68 -5.12
C GLY A 165 8.55 -11.45 -3.80
N LEU A 166 8.34 -10.29 -3.21
CA LEU A 166 8.71 -9.99 -1.83
C LEU A 166 7.55 -9.28 -1.10
N ILE A 167 7.58 -9.33 0.22
CA ILE A 167 6.64 -8.61 1.06
C ILE A 167 7.35 -8.06 2.29
N THR A 168 6.98 -6.86 2.71
CA THR A 168 7.52 -6.21 3.90
C THR A 168 6.49 -6.17 5.03
N ILE A 169 6.93 -5.90 6.25
CA ILE A 169 6.01 -5.70 7.39
C ILE A 169 5.19 -4.43 7.18
N GLU A 170 5.79 -3.43 6.55
CA GLU A 170 5.19 -2.17 6.17
C GLU A 170 3.97 -2.40 5.26
N ASP A 171 4.09 -3.25 4.22
CA ASP A 171 2.98 -3.62 3.33
C ASP A 171 1.81 -4.28 4.09
N VAL A 172 2.12 -5.10 5.10
CA VAL A 172 1.07 -5.76 5.92
C VAL A 172 0.39 -4.77 6.85
N ILE A 173 1.15 -3.84 7.44
CA ILE A 173 0.61 -2.80 8.34
C ILE A 173 -0.26 -1.84 7.53
N GLU A 174 0.14 -1.48 6.31
CA GLU A 174 -0.63 -0.63 5.40
C GLU A 174 -2.03 -1.22 5.11
N GLN A 175 -2.19 -2.56 5.08
CA GLN A 175 -3.51 -3.19 4.92
C GLN A 175 -4.42 -3.03 6.16
N ILE A 176 -3.85 -2.68 7.32
CA ILE A 176 -4.60 -2.48 8.57
C ILE A 176 -4.92 -1.01 8.76
N VAL A 177 -3.89 -0.16 8.66
CA VAL A 177 -3.97 1.26 8.98
C VAL A 177 -4.48 2.07 7.78
N GLY A 178 -4.43 1.49 6.58
CA GLY A 178 -4.52 2.23 5.33
C GLY A 178 -3.19 2.90 5.05
N ASP A 179 -3.12 3.68 3.99
CA ASP A 179 -1.98 4.58 3.80
C ASP A 179 -1.84 5.40 5.09
N ILE A 180 -0.68 5.33 5.76
CA ILE A 180 -0.40 6.21 6.89
C ILE A 180 -0.50 7.61 6.29
N GLU A 181 -1.59 8.29 6.64
CA GLU A 181 -1.81 9.66 6.20
C GLU A 181 -0.57 10.44 6.66
N ASP A 182 0.23 10.89 5.72
CA ASP A 182 1.25 11.89 5.99
C ASP A 182 0.50 13.08 6.63
N GLU A 183 1.11 13.81 7.56
CA GLU A 183 0.52 14.98 8.27
C GLU A 183 -0.11 16.03 7.33
N TYR A 184 -0.22 15.70 6.05
CA TYR A 184 -0.72 16.47 4.91
C TYR A 184 -1.81 15.73 4.12
N ASP A 185 -2.36 14.61 4.63
CA ASP A 185 -3.49 13.96 3.99
C ASP A 185 -4.78 14.70 4.33
N PHE A 186 -5.53 14.97 3.29
CA PHE A 186 -6.72 15.78 3.21
C PHE A 186 -7.69 15.58 4.39
N ASP A 187 -7.84 16.59 5.23
CA ASP A 187 -9.04 16.80 6.02
C ASP A 187 -10.23 16.86 5.03
N GLU A 188 -11.36 16.20 5.31
CA GLU A 188 -12.54 16.22 4.44
C GLU A 188 -13.06 17.65 4.19
N THR A 189 -12.56 18.62 4.96
CA THR A 189 -12.87 20.05 4.90
C THR A 189 -11.94 20.87 4.01
N GLU A 190 -10.82 20.29 3.51
CA GLU A 190 -9.85 21.01 2.68
C GLU A 190 -10.18 20.96 1.19
N ASP A 191 -9.62 21.93 0.44
CA ASP A 191 -9.78 22.08 -1.01
C ASP A 191 -9.45 20.79 -1.76
N ASN A 192 -10.18 20.50 -2.83
CA ASN A 192 -10.00 19.31 -3.65
C ASN A 192 -8.66 19.28 -4.41
N ILE A 193 -7.93 20.40 -4.46
CA ILE A 193 -6.65 20.58 -5.14
C ILE A 193 -5.68 21.29 -4.19
N LEU A 194 -4.60 20.60 -3.79
CA LEU A 194 -3.56 21.13 -2.91
C LEU A 194 -2.20 21.11 -3.61
N VAL A 195 -1.36 22.09 -3.28
CA VAL A 195 0.02 22.19 -3.80
C VAL A 195 0.99 21.61 -2.77
N ASP A 196 1.81 20.64 -3.15
CA ASP A 196 2.87 20.11 -2.30
C ASP A 196 4.07 21.10 -2.23
N ARG A 197 5.01 20.85 -1.29
CA ARG A 197 6.22 21.68 -1.11
C ARG A 197 7.15 21.71 -2.33
N SER A 198 7.00 20.74 -3.23
CA SER A 198 7.78 20.67 -4.49
C SER A 198 7.11 21.36 -5.67
N GLY A 199 5.92 21.94 -5.45
CA GLY A 199 5.15 22.63 -6.49
C GLY A 199 4.33 21.68 -7.36
N ARG A 200 4.16 20.42 -6.96
CA ARG A 200 3.24 19.47 -7.61
C ARG A 200 1.87 19.56 -6.96
N TYR A 201 0.85 19.14 -7.68
CA TYR A 201 -0.53 19.25 -7.21
C TYR A 201 -1.07 17.89 -6.80
N ARG A 202 -1.56 17.79 -5.58
CA ARG A 202 -2.40 16.65 -5.16
C ARG A 202 -3.85 16.99 -5.47
N VAL A 203 -4.52 16.09 -6.17
CA VAL A 203 -5.90 16.28 -6.63
C VAL A 203 -6.74 15.10 -6.17
N LYS A 204 -7.84 15.37 -5.45
CA LYS A 204 -8.82 14.32 -5.15
C LYS A 204 -9.44 13.83 -6.46
N ALA A 205 -9.57 12.51 -6.62
CA ALA A 205 -10.13 11.93 -7.85
C ALA A 205 -11.61 12.32 -8.07
N ILE A 206 -12.32 12.72 -7.01
CA ILE A 206 -13.70 13.23 -7.07
C ILE A 206 -13.80 14.68 -7.54
N THR A 207 -12.67 15.38 -7.71
CA THR A 207 -12.65 16.76 -8.24
C THR A 207 -13.37 16.81 -9.58
N GLU A 208 -14.33 17.68 -9.71
CA GLU A 208 -15.06 17.90 -10.98
C GLU A 208 -14.11 18.43 -12.05
N ILE A 209 -14.31 18.01 -13.30
CA ILE A 209 -13.47 18.46 -14.42
C ILE A 209 -13.58 19.98 -14.59
N ALA A 210 -14.73 20.57 -14.33
CA ALA A 210 -14.93 22.03 -14.40
C ALA A 210 -14.03 22.76 -13.38
N ASP A 211 -13.94 22.26 -12.14
CA ASP A 211 -13.08 22.83 -11.09
C ASP A 211 -11.61 22.67 -11.43
N PHE A 212 -11.23 21.49 -11.93
CA PHE A 212 -9.87 21.24 -12.40
C PHE A 212 -9.49 22.20 -13.54
N ASN A 213 -10.37 22.36 -14.53
CA ASN A 213 -10.15 23.27 -15.66
C ASN A 213 -9.98 24.71 -15.18
N SER A 214 -10.81 25.16 -14.22
CA SER A 214 -10.70 26.50 -13.63
C SER A 214 -9.39 26.72 -12.90
N HIS A 215 -8.92 25.70 -12.16
CA HIS A 215 -7.68 25.82 -11.37
C HIS A 215 -6.42 25.81 -12.23
N PHE A 216 -6.40 24.98 -13.29
CA PHE A 216 -5.22 24.76 -14.13
C PHE A 216 -5.23 25.54 -15.46
N ASP A 217 -6.29 26.28 -15.76
CA ASP A 217 -6.56 26.91 -17.08
C ASP A 217 -6.48 25.85 -18.22
N SER A 218 -7.08 24.67 -17.94
CA SER A 218 -7.13 23.54 -18.86
C SER A 218 -8.50 23.45 -19.55
N LYS A 219 -8.64 22.55 -20.53
CA LYS A 219 -9.87 22.41 -21.34
C LYS A 219 -10.22 20.93 -21.53
N PHE A 220 -10.17 20.15 -20.46
CA PHE A 220 -10.67 18.78 -20.50
C PHE A 220 -12.18 18.79 -20.73
N SER A 221 -12.65 17.88 -21.60
CA SER A 221 -14.08 17.69 -21.81
C SER A 221 -14.71 16.97 -20.63
N ASP A 222 -15.88 17.43 -20.21
CA ASP A 222 -16.77 16.85 -19.21
C ASP A 222 -17.91 16.02 -19.82
N GLU A 223 -17.90 15.81 -21.17
CA GLU A 223 -18.96 15.05 -21.85
C GLU A 223 -18.97 13.56 -21.50
N ASP A 224 -17.80 12.95 -21.29
CA ASP A 224 -17.65 11.52 -21.02
C ASP A 224 -17.42 11.21 -19.54
N TYR A 225 -16.90 12.15 -18.76
CA TYR A 225 -16.52 11.96 -17.36
C TYR A 225 -16.77 13.22 -16.54
N ASP A 226 -17.45 13.08 -15.40
CA ASP A 226 -17.75 14.20 -14.50
C ASP A 226 -16.53 14.60 -13.66
N THR A 227 -15.60 13.64 -13.38
CA THR A 227 -14.48 13.82 -12.44
C THR A 227 -13.13 13.49 -13.05
N VAL A 228 -12.08 14.08 -12.46
CA VAL A 228 -10.68 13.82 -12.84
C VAL A 228 -10.32 12.35 -12.71
N GLY A 229 -10.82 11.68 -11.65
CA GLY A 229 -10.63 10.24 -11.47
C GLY A 229 -11.27 9.43 -12.59
N GLY A 230 -12.49 9.79 -13.00
CA GLY A 230 -13.18 9.17 -14.13
C GLY A 230 -12.40 9.34 -15.44
N LEU A 231 -11.92 10.56 -15.72
CA LEU A 231 -11.07 10.85 -16.87
C LEU A 231 -9.81 9.97 -16.89
N VAL A 232 -9.09 9.89 -15.78
CA VAL A 232 -7.85 9.08 -15.67
C VAL A 232 -8.14 7.61 -15.88
N VAL A 233 -9.17 7.04 -15.20
CA VAL A 233 -9.57 5.64 -15.37
C VAL A 233 -9.98 5.35 -16.82
N GLY A 234 -10.75 6.24 -17.44
CA GLY A 234 -11.16 6.10 -18.84
C GLY A 234 -9.98 6.10 -19.81
N ARG A 235 -8.96 6.92 -19.56
CA ARG A 235 -7.73 6.96 -20.39
C ARG A 235 -6.84 5.73 -20.19
N PHE A 236 -6.81 5.14 -18.99
CA PHE A 236 -6.15 3.84 -18.74
C PHE A 236 -6.91 2.66 -19.39
N GLY A 237 -8.23 2.79 -19.61
CA GLY A 237 -9.09 1.68 -20.06
C GLY A 237 -9.29 0.58 -19.02
N ARG A 238 -8.79 0.76 -17.82
CA ARG A 238 -8.90 -0.12 -16.64
C ARG A 238 -8.67 0.70 -15.37
N LEU A 239 -8.96 0.10 -14.23
CA LEU A 239 -8.59 0.72 -12.94
C LEU A 239 -7.06 0.68 -12.77
N PRO A 240 -6.38 1.84 -12.67
CA PRO A 240 -4.93 1.87 -12.48
C PRO A 240 -4.57 1.57 -11.02
N LYS A 241 -3.36 1.04 -10.81
CA LYS A 241 -2.79 0.82 -9.48
C LYS A 241 -2.00 2.03 -9.01
N ARG A 242 -1.73 2.09 -7.69
CA ARG A 242 -0.82 3.09 -7.09
C ARG A 242 0.52 3.12 -7.82
N GLY A 243 1.05 4.31 -8.04
CA GLY A 243 2.32 4.55 -8.72
C GLY A 243 2.24 4.59 -10.25
N GLU A 244 1.15 4.09 -10.86
CA GLU A 244 0.97 4.18 -12.30
C GLU A 244 0.72 5.63 -12.74
N SER A 245 1.29 6.00 -13.89
CA SER A 245 1.22 7.36 -14.43
C SER A 245 0.71 7.37 -15.85
N ILE A 246 -0.02 8.42 -16.21
CA ILE A 246 -0.49 8.66 -17.57
C ILE A 246 -0.40 10.15 -17.93
N ALA A 247 0.03 10.44 -19.14
CA ALA A 247 0.03 11.80 -19.66
C ALA A 247 -1.26 12.06 -20.47
N ILE A 248 -1.99 13.12 -20.11
CA ILE A 248 -3.23 13.55 -20.80
C ILE A 248 -3.12 15.04 -21.06
N ASP A 249 -3.15 15.45 -22.33
CA ASP A 249 -3.09 16.84 -22.79
C ASP A 249 -1.94 17.66 -22.17
N GLY A 250 -0.80 16.98 -21.97
CA GLY A 250 0.42 17.57 -21.44
C GLY A 250 0.53 17.56 -19.91
N PHE A 251 -0.53 17.24 -19.18
CA PHE A 251 -0.48 16.99 -17.75
C PHE A 251 -0.04 15.56 -17.50
N ASN A 252 0.81 15.34 -16.49
CA ASN A 252 1.15 14.00 -16.00
C ASN A 252 0.34 13.69 -14.75
N PHE A 253 -0.45 12.62 -14.78
CA PHE A 253 -1.26 12.14 -13.68
C PHE A 253 -0.64 10.86 -13.14
N GLN A 254 -0.17 10.88 -11.90
CA GLN A 254 0.30 9.70 -11.19
C GLN A 254 -0.73 9.30 -10.13
N VAL A 255 -1.10 8.03 -10.09
CA VAL A 255 -2.03 7.51 -9.07
C VAL A 255 -1.30 7.44 -7.73
N LEU A 256 -1.73 8.25 -6.78
CA LEU A 256 -1.24 8.21 -5.41
C LEU A 256 -1.98 7.14 -4.60
N ARG A 257 -3.31 7.07 -4.77
CA ARG A 257 -4.15 6.13 -4.04
C ARG A 257 -5.27 5.59 -4.94
N ALA A 258 -5.42 4.27 -4.95
CA ALA A 258 -6.53 3.56 -5.57
C ALA A 258 -6.81 2.27 -4.81
N ASP A 259 -8.08 1.89 -4.71
CA ASP A 259 -8.51 0.59 -4.20
C ASP A 259 -8.97 -0.32 -5.34
N SER A 260 -9.62 -1.45 -5.03
CA SER A 260 -10.13 -2.38 -6.03
C SER A 260 -11.34 -1.86 -6.83
N ARG A 261 -11.88 -0.68 -6.50
CA ARG A 261 -13.11 -0.12 -7.08
C ARG A 261 -12.92 1.25 -7.71
N LYS A 262 -12.02 2.09 -7.16
CA LYS A 262 -11.85 3.48 -7.60
C LYS A 262 -10.46 4.04 -7.31
N VAL A 263 -10.11 5.10 -8.02
CA VAL A 263 -8.99 5.99 -7.70
C VAL A 263 -9.47 7.00 -6.65
N HIS A 264 -8.66 7.30 -5.65
CA HIS A 264 -8.97 8.26 -4.59
C HIS A 264 -8.21 9.58 -4.78
N SER A 265 -6.92 9.51 -5.07
CA SER A 265 -6.07 10.70 -5.22
C SER A 265 -5.01 10.54 -6.30
N LEU A 266 -4.64 11.67 -6.87
CA LEU A 266 -3.71 11.79 -7.97
C LEU A 266 -2.65 12.85 -7.65
N LEU A 267 -1.41 12.61 -8.07
CA LEU A 267 -0.40 13.64 -8.19
C LEU A 267 -0.42 14.17 -9.62
N VAL A 268 -0.55 15.48 -9.77
CA VAL A 268 -0.66 16.13 -11.07
C VAL A 268 0.52 17.09 -11.25
N GLU A 269 1.22 16.91 -12.36
CA GLU A 269 2.28 17.81 -12.77
C GLU A 269 1.84 18.59 -14.02
N ARG A 270 2.04 19.90 -14.00
CA ARG A 270 1.73 20.76 -15.16
C ARG A 270 2.67 20.48 -16.33
N PRO A 271 2.22 20.70 -17.58
CA PRO A 271 3.11 20.74 -18.71
C PRO A 271 4.25 21.72 -18.44
N LYS A 272 5.49 21.32 -18.67
CA LYS A 272 6.61 22.27 -18.68
C LYS A 272 6.32 23.35 -19.70
N ALA A 273 6.28 24.61 -19.28
CA ALA A 273 6.16 25.75 -20.20
C ALA A 273 7.24 25.60 -21.28
N LYS A 274 6.84 25.61 -22.56
CA LYS A 274 7.82 25.69 -23.64
C LYS A 274 8.58 26.99 -23.44
N GLU A 275 9.88 26.89 -23.14
CA GLU A 275 10.75 28.08 -23.24
C GLU A 275 10.56 28.70 -24.62
N PRO A 276 10.31 30.01 -24.71
CA PRO A 276 10.25 30.67 -26.01
C PRO A 276 11.63 30.56 -26.65
N LYS A 277 11.66 30.02 -27.88
CA LYS A 277 12.86 30.00 -28.74
C LYS A 277 13.28 31.40 -29.14
#